data_eaca69b377a07049354f89cad88307c5
#
_entry.id   eaca69b377a07049354f89cad88307c5
#
_cell.length_a   1.000
_cell.length_b   1.000
_cell.length_c   1.000
_cell.angle_alpha   90.00
_cell.angle_beta   90.00
_cell.angle_gamma   90.00
#
_symmetry.space_group_name_H-M   'P 1'
#
loop_
_entity.id
_entity.type
_entity.pdbx_description
1 polymer ?
#
loop_
_entity_poly.entity_id
_entity_poly.type
_entity_poly.pdbx_seq_one_letter_code
_entity_poly.pdbx_strand_id
1 'polypeptide(L)'
;MSEKTGTRFHNSIQTNGTLISKKWIRLFKSMKYDVGVSYDGLNNDLHRGKSTDTIRGFELCKKLKYPVGTISVITRENLNLRAQYEELKKYTKHMKFTPCFRTNSSNFAVEIEEYISQLKLLFEHWLLDSNTTVLHPIVYYIREVLGILETKECVHAACLGRMLDIDASGTIRICSHVADDAFILGQWGEYANISDIFNGEKFNSVVSMMIEKRINCKNSCRFFSFCQGGCCSETFLSQSGNVDFSCEVIRDFMPYVETRLREILSTSETLEAYNPKFIELVQEAVCKNPLRLKWLGNL
;
A
#
# COMPACT_ATOMS: atom_id res chain seq x y z
N MET A 1 23.18 14.27 11.94
CA MET A 1 22.95 14.59 10.50
C MET A 1 21.79 15.57 10.34
N SER A 2 20.64 15.34 10.93
CA SER A 2 19.46 16.24 10.88
C SER A 2 19.76 17.69 11.33
N GLU A 3 20.55 17.87 12.40
CA GLU A 3 20.91 19.21 12.93
C GLU A 3 21.82 20.00 11.97
N LYS A 4 22.63 19.33 11.14
CA LYS A 4 23.54 19.99 10.18
C LYS A 4 22.86 20.39 8.87
N THR A 5 21.77 19.70 8.49
CA THR A 5 21.13 19.91 7.17
C THR A 5 19.74 20.51 7.28
N GLY A 6 19.17 20.62 8.48
CA GLY A 6 17.76 20.97 8.69
C GLY A 6 16.76 19.91 8.18
N THR A 7 17.26 18.79 7.66
CA THR A 7 16.44 17.72 7.08
C THR A 7 15.92 16.80 8.18
N ARG A 8 14.62 16.57 8.22
CA ARG A 8 14.00 15.62 9.14
C ARG A 8 14.01 14.22 8.51
N PHE A 9 14.72 13.29 9.16
CA PHE A 9 14.71 11.88 8.76
C PHE A 9 13.59 11.12 9.48
N HIS A 10 12.87 10.30 8.72
CA HIS A 10 11.88 9.37 9.21
C HIS A 10 12.37 7.95 8.92
N ASN A 11 12.56 7.15 9.95
CA ASN A 11 13.13 5.81 9.81
C ASN A 11 12.02 4.76 9.89
N SER A 12 12.01 3.84 8.94
CA SER A 12 11.13 2.67 8.96
C SER A 12 11.93 1.39 8.67
N ILE A 13 11.44 0.28 9.20
CA ILE A 13 12.01 -1.05 8.97
C ILE A 13 10.90 -2.00 8.58
N GLN A 14 11.10 -2.74 7.49
CA GLN A 14 10.30 -3.92 7.17
C GLN A 14 11.11 -5.16 7.51
N THR A 15 10.55 -6.07 8.31
CA THR A 15 11.22 -7.29 8.79
C THR A 15 10.28 -8.50 8.72
N ASN A 16 10.81 -9.71 8.68
CA ASN A 16 10.02 -10.93 8.87
C ASN A 16 9.62 -11.18 10.36
N GLY A 17 10.11 -10.37 11.27
CA GLY A 17 9.74 -10.41 12.69
C GLY A 17 10.38 -11.53 13.52
N THR A 18 11.05 -12.50 12.92
CA THR A 18 11.53 -13.72 13.60
C THR A 18 12.59 -13.47 14.66
N LEU A 19 13.36 -12.39 14.53
CA LEU A 19 14.44 -12.02 15.45
C LEU A 19 14.07 -10.88 16.40
N ILE A 20 12.81 -10.44 16.41
CA ILE A 20 12.37 -9.37 17.32
C ILE A 20 12.60 -9.81 18.77
N SER A 21 13.31 -8.97 19.52
CA SER A 21 13.67 -9.19 20.92
C SER A 21 13.47 -7.92 21.73
N LYS A 22 13.51 -8.03 23.07
CA LYS A 22 13.47 -6.86 23.96
C LYS A 22 14.54 -5.82 23.64
N LYS A 23 15.73 -6.27 23.20
CA LYS A 23 16.84 -5.39 22.80
C LYS A 23 16.47 -4.58 21.55
N TRP A 24 15.92 -5.25 20.53
CA TRP A 24 15.48 -4.59 19.30
C TRP A 24 14.34 -3.60 19.57
N ILE A 25 13.32 -3.97 20.35
CA ILE A 25 12.22 -3.07 20.68
C ILE A 25 12.72 -1.82 21.43
N ARG A 26 13.69 -1.95 22.33
CA ARG A 26 14.30 -0.79 22.99
C ARG A 26 15.00 0.13 21.98
N LEU A 27 15.74 -0.44 21.03
CA LEU A 27 16.40 0.31 19.97
C LEU A 27 15.37 1.01 19.08
N PHE A 28 14.34 0.31 18.65
CA PHE A 28 13.28 0.90 17.82
C PHE A 28 12.60 2.08 18.51
N LYS A 29 12.31 1.94 19.81
CA LYS A 29 11.75 3.05 20.61
C LYS A 29 12.70 4.23 20.70
N SER A 30 13.98 4.01 21.02
CA SER A 30 14.96 5.08 21.17
C SER A 30 15.23 5.86 19.88
N MET A 31 15.18 5.17 18.74
CA MET A 31 15.43 5.72 17.41
C MET A 31 14.13 6.14 16.70
N LYS A 32 12.97 5.97 17.32
CA LYS A 32 11.65 6.28 16.74
C LYS A 32 11.43 5.62 15.38
N TYR A 33 11.76 4.35 15.26
CA TYR A 33 11.47 3.59 14.05
C TYR A 33 9.99 3.24 13.93
N ASP A 34 9.46 3.32 12.72
CA ASP A 34 8.24 2.61 12.36
C ASP A 34 8.61 1.20 11.89
N VAL A 35 7.96 0.20 12.47
CA VAL A 35 8.27 -1.21 12.18
C VAL A 35 7.08 -1.89 11.54
N GLY A 36 7.30 -2.37 10.32
CA GLY A 36 6.42 -3.27 9.62
C GLY A 36 6.92 -4.71 9.73
N VAL A 37 6.00 -5.64 9.95
CA VAL A 37 6.30 -7.08 9.96
C VAL A 37 5.69 -7.72 8.73
N SER A 38 6.52 -8.41 7.93
CA SER A 38 6.04 -9.18 6.79
C SER A 38 5.49 -10.51 7.28
N TYR A 39 4.16 -10.68 7.19
CA TYR A 39 3.48 -11.89 7.62
C TYR A 39 2.26 -12.17 6.75
N ASP A 40 2.23 -13.33 6.10
CA ASP A 40 1.22 -13.70 5.11
C ASP A 40 0.06 -14.53 5.75
N GLY A 41 -0.17 -14.34 7.05
CA GLY A 41 -1.30 -14.93 7.75
C GLY A 41 -1.25 -16.46 7.80
N LEU A 42 -2.40 -17.08 7.52
CA LEU A 42 -2.58 -18.54 7.61
C LEU A 42 -1.61 -19.33 6.73
N ASN A 43 -1.19 -18.76 5.60
CA ASN A 43 -0.31 -19.42 4.62
C ASN A 43 1.15 -18.95 4.71
N ASN A 44 1.53 -18.29 5.80
CA ASN A 44 2.88 -17.73 5.94
C ASN A 44 3.97 -18.79 5.81
N ASP A 45 3.77 -20.00 6.37
CA ASP A 45 4.78 -21.06 6.31
C ASP A 45 4.96 -21.63 4.90
N LEU A 46 3.97 -21.52 4.03
CA LEU A 46 4.08 -21.92 2.63
C LEU A 46 5.08 -21.01 1.86
N HIS A 47 5.10 -19.72 2.17
CA HIS A 47 5.87 -18.73 1.40
C HIS A 47 7.11 -18.24 2.14
N ARG A 48 7.04 -18.07 3.46
CA ARG A 48 8.10 -17.44 4.27
C ARG A 48 8.71 -18.35 5.32
N GLY A 49 7.97 -19.35 5.77
CA GLY A 49 8.35 -20.18 6.93
C GLY A 49 8.31 -19.42 8.25
N LYS A 50 8.64 -20.13 9.34
CA LYS A 50 8.88 -19.56 10.68
C LYS A 50 7.71 -18.74 11.25
N SER A 51 6.46 -19.10 10.97
CA SER A 51 5.27 -18.42 11.50
C SER A 51 5.31 -18.29 13.02
N THR A 52 5.68 -19.35 13.73
CA THR A 52 5.79 -19.37 15.20
C THR A 52 6.73 -18.27 15.72
N ASP A 53 7.89 -18.08 15.09
CA ASP A 53 8.85 -17.05 15.49
C ASP A 53 8.34 -15.65 15.19
N THR A 54 7.67 -15.46 14.05
CA THR A 54 7.06 -14.18 13.67
C THR A 54 5.93 -13.81 14.64
N ILE A 55 5.04 -14.75 14.97
CA ILE A 55 3.95 -14.57 15.95
C ILE A 55 4.53 -14.19 17.31
N ARG A 56 5.56 -14.90 17.78
CA ARG A 56 6.28 -14.54 19.02
C ARG A 56 6.79 -13.09 18.98
N GLY A 57 7.28 -12.63 17.82
CA GLY A 57 7.69 -11.24 17.63
C GLY A 57 6.54 -10.26 17.82
N PHE A 58 5.36 -10.53 17.23
CA PHE A 58 4.15 -9.73 17.44
C PHE A 58 3.72 -9.69 18.91
N GLU A 59 3.64 -10.85 19.55
CA GLU A 59 3.25 -10.95 20.96
C GLU A 59 4.19 -10.16 21.87
N LEU A 60 5.50 -10.20 21.60
CA LEU A 60 6.48 -9.42 22.33
C LEU A 60 6.28 -7.92 22.14
N CYS A 61 6.02 -7.47 20.91
CA CYS A 61 5.69 -6.08 20.62
C CYS A 61 4.43 -5.64 21.37
N LYS A 62 3.37 -6.45 21.32
CA LYS A 62 2.11 -6.20 22.06
C LYS A 62 2.36 -6.11 23.57
N LYS A 63 3.09 -7.07 24.15
CA LYS A 63 3.44 -7.08 25.59
C LYS A 63 4.22 -5.83 26.02
N LEU A 64 5.09 -5.33 25.16
CA LEU A 64 5.91 -4.15 25.44
C LEU A 64 5.26 -2.84 24.97
N LYS A 65 3.98 -2.88 24.54
CA LYS A 65 3.22 -1.72 24.04
C LYS A 65 3.98 -0.97 22.92
N TYR A 66 4.52 -1.72 21.98
CA TYR A 66 5.19 -1.19 20.81
C TYR A 66 4.34 -1.52 19.57
N PRO A 67 3.67 -0.52 18.98
CA PRO A 67 2.81 -0.76 17.82
C PRO A 67 3.67 -1.18 16.61
N VAL A 68 3.21 -2.18 15.89
CA VAL A 68 3.79 -2.62 14.62
C VAL A 68 2.67 -2.78 13.59
N GLY A 69 2.97 -2.43 12.34
CA GLY A 69 2.10 -2.77 11.22
C GLY A 69 2.46 -4.12 10.61
N THR A 70 1.60 -4.63 9.74
CA THR A 70 1.92 -5.80 8.92
C THR A 70 1.70 -5.52 7.43
N ILE A 71 2.56 -6.11 6.60
CA ILE A 71 2.35 -6.24 5.16
C ILE A 71 2.21 -7.72 4.86
N SER A 72 1.08 -8.08 4.23
CA SER A 72 0.81 -9.42 3.74
C SER A 72 0.77 -9.41 2.22
N VAL A 73 1.54 -10.27 1.59
CA VAL A 73 1.46 -10.50 0.15
C VAL A 73 0.32 -11.48 -0.12
N ILE A 74 -0.61 -11.05 -0.95
CA ILE A 74 -1.76 -11.85 -1.34
C ILE A 74 -1.44 -12.57 -2.65
N THR A 75 -1.47 -13.88 -2.57
CA THR A 75 -1.27 -14.82 -3.68
C THR A 75 -2.55 -15.60 -3.90
N ARG A 76 -2.63 -16.40 -4.97
CA ARG A 76 -3.78 -17.26 -5.20
C ARG A 76 -4.00 -18.31 -4.09
N GLU A 77 -2.94 -18.68 -3.34
CA GLU A 77 -3.02 -19.64 -2.26
C GLU A 77 -3.61 -19.07 -0.98
N ASN A 78 -3.54 -17.73 -0.78
CA ASN A 78 -4.09 -17.07 0.40
C ASN A 78 -5.14 -15.99 0.07
N LEU A 79 -5.83 -16.11 -1.06
CA LEU A 79 -6.75 -15.12 -1.60
C LEU A 79 -8.05 -14.94 -0.80
N ASN A 80 -8.35 -15.80 0.18
CA ASN A 80 -9.46 -15.54 1.10
C ASN A 80 -9.13 -14.36 2.02
N LEU A 81 -9.36 -13.13 1.51
CA LEU A 81 -8.97 -11.89 2.18
C LEU A 81 -9.65 -11.69 3.52
N ARG A 82 -10.89 -12.17 3.68
CA ARG A 82 -11.60 -12.12 4.96
C ARG A 82 -10.92 -13.00 6.01
N ALA A 83 -10.55 -14.23 5.66
CA ALA A 83 -9.83 -15.11 6.57
C ALA A 83 -8.45 -14.55 6.94
N GLN A 84 -7.74 -13.95 5.98
CA GLN A 84 -6.46 -13.27 6.23
C GLN A 84 -6.64 -12.08 7.19
N TYR A 85 -7.67 -11.27 7.00
CA TYR A 85 -7.98 -10.16 7.89
C TYR A 85 -8.25 -10.63 9.33
N GLU A 86 -9.09 -11.66 9.50
CA GLU A 86 -9.42 -12.24 10.80
C GLU A 86 -8.18 -12.82 11.50
N GLU A 87 -7.25 -13.40 10.76
CA GLU A 87 -5.99 -13.87 11.32
C GLU A 87 -5.09 -12.72 11.76
N LEU A 88 -4.86 -11.74 10.89
CA LEU A 88 -3.90 -10.67 11.13
C LEU A 88 -4.34 -9.69 12.22
N LYS A 89 -5.66 -9.45 12.37
CA LYS A 89 -6.17 -8.54 13.41
C LYS A 89 -5.93 -9.02 14.84
N LYS A 90 -5.54 -10.28 15.03
CA LYS A 90 -5.10 -10.80 16.35
C LYS A 90 -3.79 -10.16 16.82
N TYR A 91 -2.96 -9.75 15.88
CA TYR A 91 -1.58 -9.31 16.13
C TYR A 91 -1.38 -7.80 15.95
N THR A 92 -2.13 -7.17 15.05
CA THR A 92 -1.94 -5.76 14.71
C THR A 92 -3.25 -5.06 14.36
N LYS A 93 -3.25 -3.73 14.50
CA LYS A 93 -4.33 -2.86 14.05
C LYS A 93 -4.04 -2.18 12.70
N HIS A 94 -2.83 -2.32 12.17
CA HIS A 94 -2.39 -1.69 10.93
C HIS A 94 -1.96 -2.77 9.94
N MET A 95 -2.74 -2.97 8.89
CA MET A 95 -2.54 -4.02 7.90
C MET A 95 -2.49 -3.44 6.50
N LYS A 96 -1.59 -3.99 5.69
CA LYS A 96 -1.55 -3.72 4.25
C LYS A 96 -1.58 -5.04 3.50
N PHE A 97 -2.58 -5.21 2.63
CA PHE A 97 -2.65 -6.30 1.67
C PHE A 97 -2.06 -5.82 0.35
N THR A 98 -1.04 -6.52 -0.11
CA THR A 98 -0.36 -6.23 -1.38
C THR A 98 -0.55 -7.42 -2.31
N PRO A 99 -1.36 -7.30 -3.37
CA PRO A 99 -1.57 -8.41 -4.30
C PRO A 99 -0.27 -8.73 -5.05
N CYS A 100 -0.01 -10.03 -5.21
CA CYS A 100 1.01 -10.52 -6.13
C CYS A 100 0.41 -10.49 -7.54
N PHE A 101 0.74 -9.47 -8.31
CA PHE A 101 0.32 -9.38 -9.70
C PHE A 101 1.26 -10.13 -10.63
N ARG A 102 0.77 -10.49 -11.81
CA ARG A 102 1.52 -11.30 -12.77
C ARG A 102 2.76 -10.56 -13.26
N THR A 103 3.92 -11.15 -13.01
CA THR A 103 5.18 -10.84 -13.67
C THR A 103 5.56 -12.04 -14.55
N ASN A 104 6.51 -11.87 -15.46
CA ASN A 104 6.94 -12.95 -16.37
C ASN A 104 7.39 -14.25 -15.68
N SER A 105 7.58 -14.24 -14.35
CA SER A 105 8.09 -15.38 -13.57
C SER A 105 7.22 -15.78 -12.38
N SER A 106 6.06 -15.15 -12.15
CA SER A 106 5.27 -15.42 -10.95
C SER A 106 4.15 -16.44 -11.20
N ASN A 107 4.31 -17.64 -10.63
CA ASN A 107 3.26 -18.66 -10.58
C ASN A 107 2.24 -18.42 -9.45
N PHE A 108 2.45 -17.40 -8.62
CA PHE A 108 1.64 -17.09 -7.43
C PHE A 108 0.69 -15.90 -7.62
N ALA A 109 0.71 -15.29 -8.80
CA ALA A 109 -0.12 -14.15 -9.10
C ALA A 109 -1.61 -14.47 -8.90
N VAL A 110 -2.33 -13.48 -8.39
CA VAL A 110 -3.80 -13.54 -8.27
C VAL A 110 -4.44 -13.17 -9.60
N GLU A 111 -5.57 -13.79 -9.91
CA GLU A 111 -6.41 -13.33 -11.02
C GLU A 111 -7.18 -12.09 -10.58
N ILE A 112 -7.31 -11.12 -11.50
CA ILE A 112 -7.81 -9.77 -11.17
C ILE A 112 -9.24 -9.81 -10.67
N GLU A 113 -10.12 -10.53 -11.38
CA GLU A 113 -11.55 -10.63 -11.07
C GLU A 113 -11.78 -11.31 -9.72
N GLU A 114 -10.99 -12.35 -9.41
CA GLU A 114 -11.06 -13.04 -8.13
C GLU A 114 -10.60 -12.13 -6.99
N TYR A 115 -9.50 -11.39 -7.19
CA TYR A 115 -9.00 -10.44 -6.21
C TYR A 115 -10.02 -9.34 -5.93
N ILE A 116 -10.62 -8.75 -6.97
CA ILE A 116 -11.63 -7.71 -6.84
C ILE A 116 -12.87 -8.24 -6.09
N SER A 117 -13.32 -9.45 -6.42
CA SER A 117 -14.43 -10.11 -5.72
C SER A 117 -14.13 -10.25 -4.23
N GLN A 118 -12.97 -10.79 -3.88
CA GLN A 118 -12.55 -10.93 -2.48
C GLN A 118 -12.36 -9.57 -1.77
N LEU A 119 -11.91 -8.55 -2.49
CA LEU A 119 -11.74 -7.21 -1.95
C LEU A 119 -13.09 -6.56 -1.61
N LYS A 120 -14.13 -6.76 -2.43
CA LYS A 120 -15.50 -6.32 -2.16
C LYS A 120 -16.08 -7.03 -0.92
N LEU A 121 -15.90 -8.34 -0.82
CA LEU A 121 -16.34 -9.11 0.36
C LEU A 121 -15.61 -8.66 1.64
N LEU A 122 -14.32 -8.39 1.55
CA LEU A 122 -13.54 -7.88 2.66
C LEU A 122 -13.98 -6.47 3.07
N PHE A 123 -14.29 -5.61 2.10
CA PHE A 123 -14.77 -4.25 2.35
C PHE A 123 -16.07 -4.26 3.19
N GLU A 124 -17.08 -5.04 2.78
CA GLU A 124 -18.33 -5.16 3.53
C GLU A 124 -18.09 -5.73 4.94
N HIS A 125 -17.24 -6.74 5.05
CA HIS A 125 -16.88 -7.32 6.34
C HIS A 125 -16.18 -6.32 7.26
N TRP A 126 -15.22 -5.56 6.73
CA TRP A 126 -14.48 -4.54 7.47
C TRP A 126 -15.40 -3.38 7.90
N LEU A 127 -16.34 -2.96 7.06
CA LEU A 127 -17.30 -1.92 7.40
C LEU A 127 -18.14 -2.24 8.65
N LEU A 128 -18.42 -3.51 8.90
CA LEU A 128 -19.22 -3.97 10.03
C LEU A 128 -18.39 -4.48 11.22
N ASP A 129 -17.07 -4.49 11.12
CA ASP A 129 -16.20 -4.93 12.22
C ASP A 129 -16.11 -3.84 13.31
N SER A 130 -16.45 -4.20 14.54
CA SER A 130 -16.36 -3.32 15.70
C SER A 130 -14.94 -2.96 16.15
N ASN A 131 -13.92 -3.62 15.59
CA ASN A 131 -12.52 -3.32 15.90
C ASN A 131 -12.00 -2.15 15.08
N THR A 132 -11.33 -1.20 15.73
CA THR A 132 -10.62 -0.13 15.04
C THR A 132 -9.38 -0.69 14.36
N THR A 133 -9.47 -0.96 13.06
CA THR A 133 -8.35 -1.43 12.24
C THR A 133 -8.13 -0.52 11.04
N VAL A 134 -6.88 -0.22 10.76
CA VAL A 134 -6.46 0.47 9.53
C VAL A 134 -6.06 -0.60 8.54
N LEU A 135 -6.90 -0.81 7.53
CA LEU A 135 -6.70 -1.83 6.50
C LEU A 135 -6.51 -1.17 5.13
N HIS A 136 -5.30 -1.28 4.59
CA HIS A 136 -5.02 -0.92 3.20
C HIS A 136 -5.22 -2.14 2.26
N PRO A 137 -5.86 -1.96 1.11
CA PRO A 137 -6.17 -0.68 0.46
C PRO A 137 -7.52 -0.04 0.84
N ILE A 138 -8.36 -0.67 1.66
CA ILE A 138 -9.75 -0.22 1.94
C ILE A 138 -9.78 1.24 2.43
N VAL A 139 -9.05 1.54 3.51
CA VAL A 139 -8.99 2.89 4.08
C VAL A 139 -8.51 3.92 3.05
N TYR A 140 -7.60 3.53 2.16
CA TYR A 140 -7.07 4.40 1.12
C TYR A 140 -8.16 4.78 0.10
N TYR A 141 -8.94 3.81 -0.38
CA TYR A 141 -10.07 4.07 -1.29
C TYR A 141 -11.17 4.90 -0.64
N ILE A 142 -11.50 4.63 0.62
CA ILE A 142 -12.48 5.44 1.37
C ILE A 142 -12.01 6.90 1.46
N ARG A 143 -10.77 7.13 1.82
CA ARG A 143 -10.20 8.50 1.91
C ARG A 143 -10.28 9.24 0.58
N GLU A 144 -10.01 8.57 -0.53
CA GLU A 144 -10.15 9.17 -1.86
C GLU A 144 -11.60 9.52 -2.18
N VAL A 145 -12.54 8.60 -1.96
CA VAL A 145 -13.97 8.84 -2.21
C VAL A 145 -14.49 9.98 -1.35
N LEU A 146 -14.06 10.09 -0.10
CA LEU A 146 -14.41 11.19 0.81
C LEU A 146 -13.67 12.49 0.48
N GLY A 147 -12.68 12.47 -0.40
CA GLY A 147 -11.89 13.64 -0.80
C GLY A 147 -10.96 14.17 0.30
N ILE A 148 -10.48 13.30 1.18
CA ILE A 148 -9.55 13.60 2.28
C ILE A 148 -8.21 12.88 2.16
N LEU A 149 -7.89 12.34 0.98
CA LEU A 149 -6.61 11.70 0.73
C LEU A 149 -5.51 12.75 0.58
N GLU A 150 -4.57 12.77 1.51
CA GLU A 150 -3.47 13.74 1.53
C GLU A 150 -2.23 13.23 0.80
N THR A 151 -1.97 11.92 0.89
CA THR A 151 -0.77 11.30 0.32
C THR A 151 -1.12 10.17 -0.61
N LYS A 152 -0.39 10.07 -1.73
CA LYS A 152 -0.56 8.98 -2.69
C LYS A 152 0.46 7.88 -2.44
N GLU A 153 0.01 6.63 -2.55
CA GLU A 153 0.90 5.47 -2.50
C GLU A 153 1.74 5.35 -3.78
N CYS A 154 2.84 4.59 -3.72
CA CYS A 154 3.74 4.44 -4.87
C CYS A 154 3.04 3.85 -6.10
N VAL A 155 2.07 2.95 -5.92
CA VAL A 155 1.24 2.40 -6.99
C VAL A 155 0.40 3.45 -7.74
N HIS A 156 0.32 4.66 -7.23
CA HIS A 156 -0.39 5.80 -7.80
C HIS A 156 0.59 6.91 -8.22
N ALA A 157 1.66 6.55 -8.91
CA ALA A 157 2.70 7.44 -9.45
C ALA A 157 3.42 8.33 -8.43
N ALA A 158 3.38 7.97 -7.14
CA ALA A 158 4.02 8.77 -6.09
C ALA A 158 5.52 8.50 -5.93
N CYS A 159 6.07 7.42 -6.51
CA CYS A 159 7.45 7.00 -6.29
C CYS A 159 8.45 7.58 -7.27
N LEU A 160 8.07 7.83 -8.52
CA LEU A 160 8.99 8.24 -9.57
C LEU A 160 9.65 9.60 -9.23
N GLY A 161 10.99 9.60 -9.13
CA GLY A 161 11.76 10.78 -8.70
C GLY A 161 11.73 11.08 -7.20
N ARG A 162 11.09 10.22 -6.39
CA ARG A 162 11.01 10.37 -4.92
C ARG A 162 11.58 9.20 -4.15
N MET A 163 11.69 8.04 -4.80
CA MET A 163 12.20 6.81 -4.21
C MET A 163 13.31 6.25 -5.08
N LEU A 164 14.32 5.70 -4.45
CA LEU A 164 15.35 4.87 -5.03
C LEU A 164 15.47 3.62 -4.18
N ASP A 165 15.65 2.48 -4.83
CA ASP A 165 16.00 1.23 -4.18
C ASP A 165 17.50 1.03 -4.29
N ILE A 166 18.15 0.71 -3.17
CA ILE A 166 19.59 0.42 -3.14
C ILE A 166 19.72 -0.94 -2.43
N ASP A 167 20.16 -1.93 -3.16
CA ASP A 167 20.32 -3.27 -2.62
C ASP A 167 21.62 -3.44 -1.81
N ALA A 168 21.79 -4.61 -1.20
CA ALA A 168 22.95 -4.91 -0.35
C ALA A 168 24.29 -4.91 -1.12
N SER A 169 24.28 -5.04 -2.45
CA SER A 169 25.45 -4.95 -3.30
C SER A 169 25.77 -3.51 -3.72
N GLY A 170 24.90 -2.57 -3.36
CA GLY A 170 25.02 -1.16 -3.77
C GLY A 170 24.41 -0.85 -5.13
N THR A 171 23.68 -1.78 -5.74
CA THR A 171 22.98 -1.52 -7.01
C THR A 171 21.82 -0.57 -6.77
N ILE A 172 21.79 0.53 -7.52
CA ILE A 172 20.76 1.57 -7.46
C ILE A 172 19.72 1.27 -8.54
N ARG A 173 18.42 1.22 -8.13
CA ARG A 173 17.28 0.93 -9.01
C ARG A 173 16.18 1.97 -8.87
N ILE A 174 15.37 2.14 -9.91
CA ILE A 174 14.13 2.90 -9.85
C ILE A 174 13.10 2.17 -8.95
N CYS A 175 13.03 0.85 -9.08
CA CYS A 175 12.10 0.01 -8.32
C CYS A 175 12.63 -1.43 -8.25
N SER A 176 12.58 -2.03 -7.06
CA SER A 176 12.98 -3.44 -6.83
C SER A 176 11.99 -4.47 -7.39
N HIS A 177 10.78 -4.05 -7.77
CA HIS A 177 9.78 -4.96 -8.35
C HIS A 177 10.06 -5.35 -9.81
N VAL A 178 10.98 -4.67 -10.47
CA VAL A 178 11.38 -4.97 -11.86
C VAL A 178 12.84 -5.40 -11.87
N ALA A 179 13.07 -6.64 -12.29
CA ALA A 179 14.41 -7.21 -12.42
C ALA A 179 15.13 -6.83 -13.74
N ASP A 180 14.49 -6.01 -14.58
CA ASP A 180 15.02 -5.61 -15.88
C ASP A 180 16.14 -4.55 -15.75
N ASP A 181 17.14 -4.64 -16.61
CA ASP A 181 18.28 -3.73 -16.63
C ASP A 181 17.89 -2.27 -16.93
N ALA A 182 16.74 -2.05 -17.57
CA ALA A 182 16.18 -0.70 -17.78
C ALA A 182 15.90 0.03 -16.46
N PHE A 183 15.70 -0.70 -15.36
CA PHE A 183 15.45 -0.13 -14.03
C PHE A 183 16.73 -0.01 -13.17
N ILE A 184 17.87 -0.54 -13.64
CA ILE A 184 19.17 -0.40 -12.96
C ILE A 184 19.80 0.93 -13.38
N LEU A 185 19.94 1.84 -12.43
CA LEU A 185 20.52 3.17 -12.68
C LEU A 185 22.04 3.17 -12.61
N GLY A 186 22.64 2.36 -11.72
CA GLY A 186 24.09 2.25 -11.53
C GLY A 186 24.45 1.65 -10.18
N GLN A 187 25.67 1.92 -9.73
CA GLN A 187 26.20 1.43 -8.45
C GLN A 187 26.43 2.58 -7.47
N TRP A 188 26.28 2.29 -6.18
CA TRP A 188 26.61 3.23 -5.11
C TRP A 188 28.11 3.62 -5.21
N GLY A 189 28.38 4.91 -5.25
CA GLY A 189 29.73 5.46 -5.39
C GLY A 189 30.11 5.86 -6.82
N GLU A 190 29.34 5.50 -7.84
CA GLU A 190 29.56 5.99 -9.22
C GLU A 190 29.13 7.45 -9.41
N TYR A 191 28.26 7.95 -8.55
CA TYR A 191 27.67 9.28 -8.64
C TYR A 191 28.23 10.22 -7.57
N ALA A 192 28.62 11.41 -7.97
CA ALA A 192 29.05 12.46 -7.04
C ALA A 192 27.88 13.05 -6.25
N ASN A 193 26.70 13.16 -6.90
CA ASN A 193 25.49 13.71 -6.31
C ASN A 193 24.28 12.87 -6.69
N ILE A 194 23.27 12.87 -5.82
CA ILE A 194 22.02 12.16 -6.08
C ILE A 194 21.26 12.71 -7.30
N SER A 195 21.44 13.99 -7.64
CA SER A 195 20.88 14.61 -8.85
C SER A 195 21.40 13.98 -10.14
N ASP A 196 22.62 13.47 -10.15
CA ASP A 196 23.22 12.85 -11.33
C ASP A 196 22.49 11.55 -11.69
N ILE A 197 21.97 10.84 -10.69
CA ILE A 197 21.14 9.64 -10.86
C ILE A 197 19.86 10.00 -11.63
N PHE A 198 19.18 11.08 -11.22
CA PHE A 198 17.90 11.51 -11.83
C PHE A 198 18.07 12.18 -13.19
N ASN A 199 19.28 12.61 -13.55
CA ASN A 199 19.60 13.16 -14.87
C ASN A 199 20.08 12.09 -15.86
N GLY A 200 20.27 10.84 -15.42
CA GLY A 200 20.74 9.74 -16.25
C GLY A 200 19.75 9.31 -17.33
N GLU A 201 20.25 8.78 -18.43
CA GLU A 201 19.45 8.34 -19.59
C GLU A 201 18.40 7.30 -19.23
N LYS A 202 18.77 6.28 -18.43
CA LYS A 202 17.86 5.21 -18.02
C LYS A 202 16.70 5.75 -17.18
N PHE A 203 16.97 6.66 -16.25
CA PHE A 203 15.91 7.30 -15.47
C PHE A 203 14.96 8.08 -16.37
N ASN A 204 15.50 8.89 -17.28
CA ASN A 204 14.72 9.70 -18.21
C ASN A 204 13.90 8.85 -19.19
N SER A 205 14.36 7.67 -19.58
CA SER A 205 13.60 6.75 -20.41
C SER A 205 12.32 6.27 -19.68
N VAL A 206 12.42 5.87 -18.42
CA VAL A 206 11.26 5.48 -17.61
C VAL A 206 10.33 6.66 -17.35
N VAL A 207 10.88 7.86 -17.13
CA VAL A 207 10.09 9.10 -17.01
C VAL A 207 9.29 9.37 -18.28
N SER A 208 9.90 9.25 -19.46
CA SER A 208 9.25 9.47 -20.75
C SER A 208 8.08 8.49 -20.99
N MET A 209 8.29 7.20 -20.69
CA MET A 209 7.25 6.18 -20.72
C MET A 209 6.06 6.56 -19.83
N MET A 210 6.33 7.03 -18.62
CA MET A 210 5.27 7.43 -17.68
C MET A 210 4.56 8.73 -18.10
N ILE A 211 5.26 9.67 -18.70
CA ILE A 211 4.67 10.90 -19.24
C ILE A 211 3.66 10.56 -20.35
N GLU A 212 4.03 9.72 -21.29
CA GLU A 212 3.13 9.27 -22.37
C GLU A 212 1.86 8.62 -21.81
N LYS A 213 2.00 7.66 -20.90
CA LYS A 213 0.84 7.05 -20.25
C LYS A 213 -0.02 8.06 -19.53
N ARG A 214 0.60 8.99 -18.78
CA ARG A 214 -0.15 10.02 -18.02
C ARG A 214 -0.94 10.95 -18.92
N ILE A 215 -0.41 11.35 -20.08
CA ILE A 215 -1.12 12.17 -21.08
C ILE A 215 -2.37 11.41 -21.56
N ASN A 216 -2.21 10.13 -21.92
CA ASN A 216 -3.32 9.31 -22.39
C ASN A 216 -4.39 9.14 -21.29
N CYS A 217 -3.99 8.78 -20.06
CA CYS A 217 -4.91 8.65 -18.94
C CYS A 217 -5.61 9.95 -18.57
N LYS A 218 -4.92 11.10 -18.60
CA LYS A 218 -5.51 12.41 -18.30
C LYS A 218 -6.65 12.76 -19.22
N ASN A 219 -6.55 12.37 -20.50
CA ASN A 219 -7.52 12.71 -21.53
C ASN A 219 -8.72 11.74 -21.56
N SER A 220 -8.61 10.54 -21.01
CA SER A 220 -9.60 9.48 -21.18
C SER A 220 -10.11 8.81 -19.90
N CYS A 221 -9.45 9.02 -18.76
CA CYS A 221 -9.76 8.28 -17.54
C CYS A 221 -10.29 9.16 -16.42
N ARG A 222 -11.51 8.87 -15.94
CA ARG A 222 -12.14 9.60 -14.82
C ARG A 222 -11.39 9.45 -13.48
N PHE A 223 -10.55 8.41 -13.34
CA PHE A 223 -9.78 8.15 -12.14
C PHE A 223 -8.38 8.77 -12.16
N PHE A 224 -8.05 9.57 -13.18
CA PHE A 224 -6.71 10.14 -13.31
C PHE A 224 -6.30 11.00 -12.11
N SER A 225 -7.22 11.76 -11.52
CA SER A 225 -6.94 12.55 -10.30
C SER A 225 -6.44 11.69 -9.14
N PHE A 226 -6.93 10.47 -9.05
CA PHE A 226 -6.54 9.50 -8.04
C PHE A 226 -5.21 8.81 -8.38
N CYS A 227 -5.15 8.10 -9.52
CA CYS A 227 -4.01 7.22 -9.80
C CYS A 227 -2.87 7.85 -10.61
N GLN A 228 -3.11 9.00 -11.29
CA GLN A 228 -2.11 9.76 -12.06
C GLN A 228 -1.30 8.92 -13.07
N GLY A 229 -1.90 7.88 -13.62
CA GLY A 229 -1.25 6.98 -14.58
C GLY A 229 -0.65 5.72 -13.96
N GLY A 230 -0.75 5.55 -12.63
CA GLY A 230 -0.43 4.29 -11.94
C GLY A 230 1.06 4.07 -11.67
N CYS A 231 1.41 2.80 -11.49
CA CYS A 231 2.74 2.35 -11.10
C CYS A 231 3.69 2.27 -12.29
N CYS A 232 4.92 2.76 -12.16
CA CYS A 232 5.92 2.69 -13.24
C CYS A 232 6.34 1.25 -13.55
N SER A 233 6.43 0.38 -12.56
CA SER A 233 6.77 -1.03 -12.78
C SER A 233 5.65 -1.80 -13.48
N GLU A 234 4.38 -1.59 -13.09
CA GLU A 234 3.24 -2.20 -13.79
C GLU A 234 3.12 -1.68 -15.23
N THR A 235 3.35 -0.38 -15.44
CA THR A 235 3.36 0.22 -16.77
C THR A 235 4.42 -0.38 -17.66
N PHE A 236 5.64 -0.56 -17.16
CA PHE A 236 6.72 -1.19 -17.89
C PHE A 236 6.37 -2.64 -18.26
N LEU A 237 5.88 -3.42 -17.30
CA LEU A 237 5.48 -4.80 -17.52
C LEU A 237 4.29 -4.93 -18.47
N SER A 238 3.37 -3.96 -18.48
CA SER A 238 2.21 -3.97 -19.39
C SER A 238 2.59 -3.76 -20.86
N GLN A 239 3.71 -3.09 -21.15
CA GLN A 239 4.22 -2.97 -22.53
C GLN A 239 4.60 -4.35 -23.12
N SER A 240 4.90 -5.33 -22.27
CA SER A 240 5.17 -6.72 -22.68
C SER A 240 3.90 -7.59 -22.78
N GLY A 241 2.71 -6.97 -22.85
CA GLY A 241 1.42 -7.66 -22.97
C GLY A 241 0.76 -8.08 -21.65
N ASN A 242 1.33 -7.69 -20.51
CA ASN A 242 0.69 -7.88 -19.22
C ASN A 242 -0.35 -6.78 -18.95
N VAL A 243 -1.38 -7.12 -18.19
CA VAL A 243 -2.42 -6.15 -17.77
C VAL A 243 -1.88 -5.29 -16.62
N ASP A 244 -2.21 -4.01 -16.64
CA ASP A 244 -1.97 -3.11 -15.50
C ASP A 244 -2.96 -3.45 -14.37
N PHE A 245 -2.51 -4.27 -13.44
CA PHE A 245 -3.32 -4.82 -12.36
C PHE A 245 -3.99 -3.73 -11.53
N SER A 246 -3.23 -2.74 -11.09
CA SER A 246 -3.76 -1.64 -10.27
C SER A 246 -4.80 -0.81 -11.03
N CYS A 247 -4.65 -0.62 -12.34
CA CYS A 247 -5.62 0.09 -13.17
C CYS A 247 -6.97 -0.63 -13.18
N GLU A 248 -6.98 -1.95 -13.43
CA GLU A 248 -8.22 -2.73 -13.46
C GLU A 248 -8.90 -2.77 -12.08
N VAL A 249 -8.14 -2.95 -11.01
CA VAL A 249 -8.68 -2.88 -9.64
C VAL A 249 -9.32 -1.52 -9.35
N ILE A 250 -8.69 -0.41 -9.72
CA ILE A 250 -9.24 0.94 -9.51
C ILE A 250 -10.56 1.12 -10.29
N ARG A 251 -10.60 0.67 -11.55
CA ARG A 251 -11.74 0.85 -12.43
C ARG A 251 -12.99 0.13 -11.97
N ASP A 252 -12.85 -0.98 -11.26
CA ASP A 252 -13.95 -1.76 -10.73
C ASP A 252 -14.25 -1.44 -9.26
N PHE A 253 -13.23 -1.45 -8.41
CA PHE A 253 -13.43 -1.33 -6.96
C PHE A 253 -13.76 0.10 -6.50
N MET A 254 -13.21 1.14 -7.14
CA MET A 254 -13.51 2.53 -6.74
C MET A 254 -14.98 2.89 -6.91
N PRO A 255 -15.66 2.59 -8.06
CA PRO A 255 -17.09 2.82 -8.20
C PRO A 255 -17.93 2.04 -7.19
N TYR A 256 -17.51 0.82 -6.84
CA TYR A 256 -18.17 0.03 -5.81
C TYR A 256 -18.12 0.74 -4.46
N VAL A 257 -16.94 1.17 -4.02
CA VAL A 257 -16.78 1.92 -2.77
C VAL A 257 -17.61 3.20 -2.79
N GLU A 258 -17.57 3.96 -3.89
CA GLU A 258 -18.36 5.19 -4.04
C GLU A 258 -19.86 4.93 -3.89
N THR A 259 -20.39 3.89 -4.54
CA THR A 259 -21.80 3.52 -4.45
C THR A 259 -22.18 3.14 -3.01
N ARG A 260 -21.38 2.29 -2.37
CA ARG A 260 -21.66 1.87 -0.99
C ARG A 260 -21.60 3.03 0.01
N LEU A 261 -20.65 3.95 -0.13
CA LEU A 261 -20.59 5.13 0.72
C LEU A 261 -21.81 6.04 0.50
N ARG A 262 -22.28 6.21 -0.73
CA ARG A 262 -23.52 6.96 -1.02
C ARG A 262 -24.72 6.33 -0.33
N GLU A 263 -24.88 5.02 -0.43
CA GLU A 263 -25.97 4.31 0.24
C GLU A 263 -25.93 4.52 1.75
N ILE A 264 -24.78 4.29 2.39
CA ILE A 264 -24.62 4.45 3.84
C ILE A 264 -24.88 5.90 4.29
N LEU A 265 -24.34 6.88 3.59
CA LEU A 265 -24.45 8.29 3.97
C LEU A 265 -25.81 8.92 3.59
N SER A 266 -26.62 8.24 2.76
CA SER A 266 -27.99 8.66 2.41
C SER A 266 -29.06 8.08 3.33
N THR A 267 -28.73 7.06 4.11
CA THR A 267 -29.67 6.46 5.04
C THR A 267 -29.69 7.24 6.36
N SER A 268 -30.86 7.26 7.02
CA SER A 268 -31.02 7.83 8.37
C SER A 268 -30.48 6.91 9.48
N GLU A 269 -29.80 5.82 9.10
CA GLU A 269 -29.20 4.90 10.06
C GLU A 269 -28.01 5.55 10.77
N THR A 270 -27.89 5.29 12.06
CA THR A 270 -26.80 5.80 12.85
C THR A 270 -25.48 5.17 12.40
N LEU A 271 -24.47 5.97 12.14
CA LEU A 271 -23.13 5.49 11.77
C LEU A 271 -22.48 4.60 12.84
N GLU A 272 -23.03 4.56 14.04
CA GLU A 272 -22.55 3.75 15.18
C GLU A 272 -22.50 2.25 14.92
N ALA A 273 -23.27 1.76 13.94
CA ALA A 273 -23.26 0.36 13.54
C ALA A 273 -22.01 -0.03 12.70
N TYR A 274 -21.25 0.95 12.21
CA TYR A 274 -20.13 0.74 11.33
C TYR A 274 -18.80 0.74 12.08
N ASN A 275 -17.74 0.31 11.37
CA ASN A 275 -16.36 0.27 11.87
C ASN A 275 -15.95 1.63 12.47
N PRO A 276 -15.38 1.67 13.68
CA PRO A 276 -14.97 2.94 14.30
C PRO A 276 -13.97 3.74 13.46
N LYS A 277 -13.11 3.07 12.68
CA LYS A 277 -12.20 3.77 11.76
C LYS A 277 -12.94 4.41 10.59
N PHE A 278 -13.99 3.77 10.09
CA PHE A 278 -14.86 4.38 9.07
C PHE A 278 -15.56 5.63 9.61
N ILE A 279 -16.12 5.55 10.82
CA ILE A 279 -16.76 6.71 11.49
C ILE A 279 -15.77 7.87 11.61
N GLU A 280 -14.55 7.59 12.07
CA GLU A 280 -13.47 8.59 12.17
C GLU A 280 -13.18 9.27 10.81
N LEU A 281 -13.11 8.49 9.72
CA LEU A 281 -12.89 9.02 8.38
C LEU A 281 -14.04 9.91 7.90
N VAL A 282 -15.29 9.54 8.19
CA VAL A 282 -16.46 10.39 7.88
C VAL A 282 -16.41 11.69 8.67
N GLN A 283 -16.10 11.64 9.97
CA GLN A 283 -15.94 12.84 10.80
C GLN A 283 -14.80 13.74 10.31
N GLU A 284 -13.68 13.17 9.91
CA GLU A 284 -12.58 13.91 9.27
C GLU A 284 -13.06 14.62 7.99
N ALA A 285 -13.87 13.94 7.18
CA ALA A 285 -14.41 14.50 5.94
C ALA A 285 -15.44 15.62 6.21
N VAL A 286 -16.23 15.55 7.27
CA VAL A 286 -17.11 16.66 7.71
C VAL A 286 -16.31 17.93 7.92
N CYS A 287 -15.13 17.82 8.54
CA CYS A 287 -14.28 18.98 8.81
C CYS A 287 -13.51 19.47 7.58
N LYS A 288 -12.97 18.54 6.78
CA LYS A 288 -12.03 18.87 5.69
C LYS A 288 -12.70 19.09 4.33
N ASN A 289 -13.80 18.39 4.04
CA ASN A 289 -14.46 18.42 2.73
C ASN A 289 -15.98 18.25 2.81
N PRO A 290 -16.72 19.18 3.49
CA PRO A 290 -18.16 19.05 3.68
C PRO A 290 -18.95 19.05 2.36
N LEU A 291 -18.45 19.69 1.30
CA LEU A 291 -19.11 19.71 -0.01
C LEU A 291 -19.10 18.30 -0.67
N ARG A 292 -18.05 17.54 -0.47
CA ARG A 292 -17.95 16.17 -0.99
C ARG A 292 -18.95 15.26 -0.29
N LEU A 293 -19.14 15.43 1.01
CA LEU A 293 -20.15 14.68 1.77
C LEU A 293 -21.57 15.00 1.32
N LYS A 294 -21.90 16.26 1.06
CA LYS A 294 -23.19 16.64 0.48
C LYS A 294 -23.43 16.02 -0.89
N TRP A 295 -22.37 15.82 -1.67
CA TRP A 295 -22.46 15.17 -2.97
C TRP A 295 -22.64 13.64 -2.83
N LEU A 296 -22.06 13.01 -1.79
CA LEU A 296 -22.20 11.58 -1.52
C LEU A 296 -23.55 11.22 -0.88
N GLY A 297 -24.06 12.07 -0.01
CA GLY A 297 -25.35 11.86 0.67
C GLY A 297 -25.93 13.21 1.07
N ASN A 298 -27.23 13.31 1.21
CA ASN A 298 -27.91 14.57 1.59
C ASN A 298 -27.67 14.94 3.07
N LEU A 299 -26.43 15.03 3.50
CA LEU A 299 -26.05 15.52 4.83
C LEU A 299 -26.08 17.04 4.91
#